data_a868019b1093ea35d953bb19ad91f678
#
_entry.id   a868019b1093ea35d953bb19ad91f678
#
_cell.length_a   1.000
_cell.length_b   1.000
_cell.length_c   1.000
_cell.angle_alpha   90.00
_cell.angle_beta   90.00
_cell.angle_gamma   90.00
#
_symmetry.space_group_name_H-M   'P 1'
#
loop_
_entity.id
_entity.type
_entity.pdbx_description
1 polymer ?
#
loop_
_entity_poly.entity_id
_entity_poly.type
_entity_poly.pdbx_seq_one_letter_code
_entity_poly.pdbx_strand_id
1 'polypeptide(L)'
;GPITRYIVTLNWAFFGVLLAISSVMCLLGFRFGRDIEKEAERQQTFFQNASHELKTPLMAIQGYAEGIQAGVMDAGGAAEVILEESDRMTELVDELLDISKIDMGRQLLTLSEMDVRELLYDSIRAVEPAAAGGIAIVPDFPEEPVMVSCDDTRLRRAVTNILSNGVRYAHSQLRLTCRADKRHVTIRIQDDGDGIAAEDLPHIFDRFYMGKSGKSGIGLALTREIIHLHKGTIRAYNGDTGAVFEISIPVSR
;
A
#
# COMPACT_ATOMS: atom_id res chain seq x y z
N GLY A 1 36.84 56.43 -23.78
CA GLY A 1 37.71 56.51 -22.59
C GLY A 1 37.57 55.26 -21.70
N PRO A 2 38.41 55.08 -20.68
CA PRO A 2 38.38 53.88 -19.80
C PRO A 2 37.05 53.71 -19.06
N ILE A 3 36.38 54.77 -18.69
CA ILE A 3 35.08 54.76 -17.98
C ILE A 3 33.97 54.17 -18.85
N THR A 4 33.93 54.46 -20.12
CA THR A 4 32.93 53.94 -21.06
C THR A 4 33.07 52.42 -21.24
N ARG A 5 34.30 51.92 -21.28
CA ARG A 5 34.58 50.47 -21.32
C ARG A 5 34.09 49.77 -20.05
N TYR A 6 34.35 50.37 -18.90
CA TYR A 6 33.93 49.81 -17.60
C TYR A 6 32.40 49.69 -17.51
N ILE A 7 31.66 50.73 -17.89
CA ILE A 7 30.21 50.77 -17.93
C ILE A 7 29.66 49.68 -18.87
N VAL A 8 30.23 49.52 -20.04
CA VAL A 8 29.79 48.49 -21.01
C VAL A 8 30.04 47.09 -20.47
N THR A 9 31.18 46.82 -19.83
CA THR A 9 31.49 45.53 -19.24
C THR A 9 30.54 45.18 -18.08
N LEU A 10 30.23 46.20 -17.24
CA LEU A 10 29.30 46.05 -16.12
C LEU A 10 27.88 45.72 -16.61
N ASN A 11 27.41 46.40 -17.67
CA ASN A 11 26.10 46.13 -18.27
C ASN A 11 26.01 44.72 -18.87
N TRP A 12 27.06 44.26 -19.56
CA TRP A 12 27.10 42.87 -20.09
C TRP A 12 27.12 41.84 -18.98
N ALA A 13 27.86 42.06 -17.89
CA ALA A 13 27.87 41.21 -16.74
C ALA A 13 26.48 41.14 -16.07
N PHE A 14 25.83 42.29 -15.88
CA PHE A 14 24.48 42.35 -15.35
C PHE A 14 23.45 41.63 -16.23
N PHE A 15 23.54 41.84 -17.57
CA PHE A 15 22.68 41.13 -18.53
C PHE A 15 22.90 39.62 -18.47
N GLY A 16 24.15 39.19 -18.37
CA GLY A 16 24.50 37.77 -18.23
C GLY A 16 23.89 37.13 -16.97
N VAL A 17 23.96 37.85 -15.83
CA VAL A 17 23.34 37.40 -14.57
C VAL A 17 21.82 37.32 -14.69
N LEU A 18 21.16 38.32 -15.28
CA LEU A 18 19.70 38.29 -15.48
C LEU A 18 19.28 37.13 -16.38
N LEU A 19 20.03 36.86 -17.43
CA LEU A 19 19.75 35.78 -18.36
C LEU A 19 19.94 34.37 -17.68
N ALA A 20 20.96 34.25 -16.83
CA ALA A 20 21.17 33.04 -16.03
C ALA A 20 20.02 32.82 -15.04
N ILE A 21 19.61 33.85 -14.30
CA ILE A 21 18.47 33.78 -13.36
C ILE A 21 17.18 33.42 -14.09
N SER A 22 16.90 34.08 -15.23
CA SER A 22 15.71 33.80 -16.05
C SER A 22 15.70 32.35 -16.54
N SER A 23 16.85 31.81 -16.98
CA SER A 23 16.98 30.43 -17.42
C SER A 23 16.72 29.42 -16.29
N VAL A 24 17.26 29.68 -15.09
CA VAL A 24 17.03 28.85 -13.93
C VAL A 24 15.54 28.87 -13.52
N MET A 25 14.91 30.05 -13.48
CA MET A 25 13.49 30.19 -13.17
C MET A 25 12.60 29.48 -14.20
N CYS A 26 12.94 29.56 -15.48
CA CYS A 26 12.22 28.86 -16.53
C CYS A 26 12.33 27.33 -16.38
N LEU A 27 13.54 26.82 -16.09
CA LEU A 27 13.76 25.39 -15.83
C LEU A 27 13.00 24.88 -14.60
N LEU A 28 13.02 25.65 -13.52
CA LEU A 28 12.26 25.35 -12.32
C LEU A 28 10.75 25.35 -12.60
N GLY A 29 10.24 26.38 -13.26
CA GLY A 29 8.83 26.48 -13.64
C GLY A 29 8.38 25.32 -14.51
N PHE A 30 9.21 24.88 -15.45
CA PHE A 30 8.92 23.72 -16.30
C PHE A 30 8.93 22.39 -15.52
N ARG A 31 9.82 22.25 -14.53
CA ARG A 31 9.83 21.09 -13.65
C ARG A 31 8.57 21.05 -12.76
N PHE A 32 8.28 22.17 -12.09
CA PHE A 32 7.07 22.28 -11.26
C PHE A 32 5.78 22.03 -12.05
N GLY A 33 5.69 22.59 -13.26
CA GLY A 33 4.53 22.37 -14.13
C GLY A 33 4.31 20.90 -14.44
N ARG A 34 5.38 20.18 -14.80
CA ARG A 34 5.31 18.73 -15.06
C ARG A 34 4.99 17.88 -13.82
N ASP A 35 5.47 18.30 -12.66
CA ASP A 35 5.18 17.56 -11.43
C ASP A 35 3.71 17.74 -11.02
N ILE A 36 3.14 18.96 -11.18
CA ILE A 36 1.71 19.22 -10.97
C ILE A 36 0.84 18.43 -11.96
N GLU A 37 1.21 18.43 -13.23
CA GLU A 37 0.47 17.68 -14.28
C GLU A 37 0.45 16.18 -13.98
N LYS A 38 1.60 15.58 -13.64
CA LYS A 38 1.69 14.17 -13.23
C LYS A 38 0.85 13.86 -11.99
N GLU A 39 0.82 14.78 -11.03
CA GLU A 39 0.01 14.59 -9.83
C GLU A 39 -1.48 14.65 -10.15
N ALA A 40 -1.90 15.58 -11.02
CA ALA A 40 -3.28 15.66 -11.49
C ALA A 40 -3.71 14.40 -12.28
N GLU A 41 -2.84 13.89 -13.17
CA GLU A 41 -3.06 12.64 -13.90
C GLU A 41 -3.18 11.44 -12.95
N ARG A 42 -2.33 11.35 -11.93
CA ARG A 42 -2.41 10.29 -10.90
C ARG A 42 -3.73 10.35 -10.13
N GLN A 43 -4.15 11.57 -9.73
CA GLN A 43 -5.44 11.75 -9.06
C GLN A 43 -6.61 11.34 -9.95
N GLN A 44 -6.60 11.76 -11.21
CA GLN A 44 -7.65 11.40 -12.17
C GLN A 44 -7.73 9.88 -12.36
N THR A 45 -6.59 9.22 -12.57
CA THR A 45 -6.50 7.76 -12.71
C THR A 45 -6.99 7.06 -11.42
N PHE A 46 -6.64 7.59 -10.25
CA PHE A 46 -7.11 7.08 -8.96
C PHE A 46 -8.64 7.10 -8.87
N PHE A 47 -9.29 8.24 -9.19
CA PHE A 47 -10.75 8.33 -9.14
C PHE A 47 -11.45 7.47 -10.20
N GLN A 48 -10.88 7.34 -11.40
CA GLN A 48 -11.41 6.45 -12.42
C GLN A 48 -11.38 4.99 -11.97
N ASN A 49 -10.25 4.52 -11.48
CA ASN A 49 -10.10 3.15 -11.00
C ASN A 49 -10.97 2.88 -9.77
N ALA A 50 -11.04 3.80 -8.80
CA ALA A 50 -11.95 3.69 -7.66
C ALA A 50 -13.41 3.55 -8.09
N SER A 51 -13.85 4.35 -9.08
CA SER A 51 -15.19 4.28 -9.60
C SER A 51 -15.48 2.94 -10.29
N HIS A 52 -14.51 2.37 -11.01
CA HIS A 52 -14.64 1.06 -11.63
C HIS A 52 -14.72 -0.06 -10.58
N GLU A 53 -13.86 -0.02 -9.56
CA GLU A 53 -13.84 -1.04 -8.50
C GLU A 53 -15.10 -1.00 -7.61
N LEU A 54 -15.70 0.16 -7.40
CA LEU A 54 -16.96 0.30 -6.70
C LEU A 54 -18.17 -0.12 -7.55
N LYS A 55 -18.10 0.07 -8.85
CA LYS A 55 -19.24 -0.24 -9.76
C LYS A 55 -19.49 -1.75 -9.86
N THR A 56 -18.45 -2.57 -9.85
CA THR A 56 -18.57 -4.03 -10.00
C THR A 56 -19.41 -4.67 -8.89
N PRO A 57 -19.09 -4.51 -7.59
CA PRO A 57 -19.90 -5.05 -6.51
C PRO A 57 -21.30 -4.43 -6.46
N LEU A 58 -21.43 -3.13 -6.77
CA LEU A 58 -22.74 -2.47 -6.82
C LEU A 58 -23.66 -3.11 -7.87
N MET A 59 -23.13 -3.42 -9.07
CA MET A 59 -23.91 -4.10 -10.11
C MET A 59 -24.27 -5.54 -9.71
N ALA A 60 -23.40 -6.24 -8.97
CA ALA A 60 -23.71 -7.54 -8.43
C ALA A 60 -24.87 -7.46 -7.42
N ILE A 61 -24.78 -6.55 -6.44
CA ILE A 61 -25.84 -6.30 -5.45
C ILE A 61 -27.18 -6.02 -6.17
N GLN A 62 -27.16 -5.11 -7.16
CA GLN A 62 -28.35 -4.76 -7.92
C GLN A 62 -28.91 -5.97 -8.67
N GLY A 63 -28.08 -6.74 -9.37
CA GLY A 63 -28.51 -7.92 -10.11
C GLY A 63 -29.14 -9.00 -9.24
N TYR A 64 -28.54 -9.28 -8.08
CA TYR A 64 -29.11 -10.24 -7.11
C TYR A 64 -30.42 -9.74 -6.50
N ALA A 65 -30.53 -8.44 -6.18
CA ALA A 65 -31.77 -7.83 -5.68
C ALA A 65 -32.90 -7.88 -6.73
N GLU A 66 -32.61 -7.57 -8.00
CA GLU A 66 -33.55 -7.68 -9.10
C GLU A 66 -33.97 -9.14 -9.34
N GLY A 67 -33.03 -10.09 -9.21
CA GLY A 67 -33.32 -11.54 -9.32
C GLY A 67 -34.25 -12.04 -8.25
N ILE A 68 -34.11 -11.58 -7.00
CA ILE A 68 -35.05 -11.87 -5.90
C ILE A 68 -36.42 -11.25 -6.24
N GLN A 69 -36.46 -9.99 -6.65
CA GLN A 69 -37.72 -9.30 -6.97
C GLN A 69 -38.50 -9.97 -8.12
N ALA A 70 -37.76 -10.47 -9.10
CA ALA A 70 -38.35 -11.20 -10.24
C ALA A 70 -38.74 -12.65 -9.88
N GLY A 71 -38.42 -13.15 -8.71
CA GLY A 71 -38.70 -14.53 -8.29
C GLY A 71 -37.89 -15.58 -9.04
N VAL A 72 -36.77 -15.21 -9.66
CA VAL A 72 -35.88 -16.12 -10.43
C VAL A 72 -34.64 -16.58 -9.63
N MET A 73 -34.42 -16.02 -8.44
CA MET A 73 -33.33 -16.40 -7.52
C MET A 73 -33.88 -16.73 -6.15
N ASP A 74 -33.20 -17.67 -5.47
CA ASP A 74 -33.44 -17.95 -4.06
C ASP A 74 -33.05 -16.73 -3.19
N ALA A 75 -33.98 -16.29 -2.34
CA ALA A 75 -33.78 -15.11 -1.52
C ALA A 75 -32.66 -15.28 -0.49
N GLY A 76 -32.47 -16.50 0.05
CA GLY A 76 -31.44 -16.78 1.06
C GLY A 76 -30.02 -16.67 0.48
N GLY A 77 -29.73 -17.44 -0.58
CA GLY A 77 -28.44 -17.42 -1.22
C GLY A 77 -28.08 -16.06 -1.86
N ALA A 78 -29.09 -15.38 -2.45
CA ALA A 78 -28.88 -14.06 -3.04
C ALA A 78 -28.60 -12.99 -1.95
N ALA A 79 -29.23 -13.08 -0.79
CA ALA A 79 -28.97 -12.17 0.33
C ALA A 79 -27.54 -12.33 0.90
N GLU A 80 -27.01 -13.56 0.96
CA GLU A 80 -25.63 -13.80 1.37
C GLU A 80 -24.64 -13.09 0.43
N VAL A 81 -24.82 -13.22 -0.89
CA VAL A 81 -23.96 -12.54 -1.87
C VAL A 81 -24.09 -11.01 -1.77
N ILE A 82 -25.29 -10.49 -1.56
CA ILE A 82 -25.50 -9.04 -1.36
C ILE A 82 -24.74 -8.54 -0.12
N LEU A 83 -24.78 -9.29 0.97
CA LEU A 83 -24.05 -8.93 2.19
C LEU A 83 -22.53 -8.99 1.95
N GLU A 84 -22.02 -10.04 1.32
CA GLU A 84 -20.59 -10.19 1.01
C GLU A 84 -20.07 -9.03 0.13
N GLU A 85 -20.81 -8.66 -0.92
CA GLU A 85 -20.42 -7.54 -1.80
C GLU A 85 -20.56 -6.18 -1.10
N SER A 86 -21.51 -6.03 -0.16
CA SER A 86 -21.66 -4.82 0.65
C SER A 86 -20.47 -4.66 1.62
N ASP A 87 -20.02 -5.74 2.27
CA ASP A 87 -18.87 -5.74 3.15
C ASP A 87 -17.59 -5.41 2.35
N ARG A 88 -17.44 -6.01 1.17
CA ARG A 88 -16.34 -5.71 0.26
C ARG A 88 -16.31 -4.24 -0.17
N MET A 89 -17.47 -3.63 -0.46
CA MET A 89 -17.54 -2.20 -0.76
C MET A 89 -17.13 -1.33 0.41
N THR A 90 -17.53 -1.71 1.63
CA THR A 90 -17.16 -1.00 2.85
C THR A 90 -15.63 -1.02 3.05
N GLU A 91 -15.01 -2.20 2.92
CA GLU A 91 -13.55 -2.34 2.99
C GLU A 91 -12.85 -1.44 1.94
N LEU A 92 -13.33 -1.45 0.70
CA LEU A 92 -12.77 -0.64 -0.38
C LEU A 92 -12.87 0.86 -0.11
N VAL A 93 -14.02 1.34 0.39
CA VAL A 93 -14.22 2.75 0.77
C VAL A 93 -13.26 3.15 1.89
N ASP A 94 -13.09 2.31 2.90
CA ASP A 94 -12.16 2.56 4.01
C ASP A 94 -10.70 2.61 3.53
N GLU A 95 -10.31 1.73 2.60
CA GLU A 95 -8.98 1.77 1.96
C GLU A 95 -8.75 3.08 1.18
N LEU A 96 -9.75 3.51 0.40
CA LEU A 96 -9.69 4.77 -0.36
C LEU A 96 -9.60 6.00 0.55
N LEU A 97 -10.37 6.03 1.63
CA LEU A 97 -10.32 7.10 2.62
C LEU A 97 -8.96 7.18 3.33
N ASP A 98 -8.36 6.03 3.65
CA ASP A 98 -7.05 6.00 4.30
C ASP A 98 -5.95 6.48 3.36
N ILE A 99 -5.94 6.07 2.09
CA ILE A 99 -5.01 6.60 1.09
C ILE A 99 -5.19 8.11 0.93
N SER A 100 -6.43 8.58 0.80
CA SER A 100 -6.72 10.02 0.68
C SER A 100 -6.20 10.83 1.87
N LYS A 101 -6.35 10.32 3.11
CA LYS A 101 -5.81 10.99 4.31
C LYS A 101 -4.29 11.03 4.32
N ILE A 102 -3.63 9.97 3.85
CA ILE A 102 -2.17 9.91 3.73
C ILE A 102 -1.68 10.95 2.72
N ASP A 103 -2.28 11.00 1.54
CA ASP A 103 -1.91 11.94 0.48
C ASP A 103 -2.03 13.41 0.91
N MET A 104 -3.03 13.72 1.74
CA MET A 104 -3.20 15.06 2.30
C MET A 104 -2.18 15.42 3.39
N GLY A 105 -1.26 14.51 3.76
CA GLY A 105 -0.31 14.70 4.86
C GLY A 105 -0.99 14.90 6.22
N ARG A 106 -2.27 14.57 6.35
CA ARG A 106 -3.08 14.77 7.56
C ARG A 106 -3.02 13.61 8.54
N GLN A 107 -2.31 12.55 8.18
CA GLN A 107 -2.21 11.38 9.04
C GLN A 107 -1.00 11.49 9.97
N LEU A 108 -1.28 11.87 11.22
CA LEU A 108 -0.35 11.68 12.32
C LEU A 108 -0.50 10.23 12.82
N LEU A 109 0.64 9.54 13.01
CA LEU A 109 0.65 8.25 13.68
C LEU A 109 0.41 8.45 15.18
N THR A 110 -0.42 7.61 15.75
CA THR A 110 -0.56 7.50 17.21
C THR A 110 0.43 6.45 17.70
N LEU A 111 1.68 6.89 17.90
CA LEU A 111 2.77 5.98 18.29
C LEU A 111 2.64 5.56 19.74
N SER A 112 2.75 4.27 20.00
CA SER A 112 2.87 3.65 21.32
C SER A 112 3.94 2.58 21.31
N GLU A 113 4.60 2.37 22.45
CA GLU A 113 5.54 1.26 22.65
C GLU A 113 4.75 -0.04 22.78
N MET A 114 5.06 -1.01 21.92
CA MET A 114 4.41 -2.33 21.97
C MET A 114 5.36 -3.46 21.57
N ASP A 115 5.04 -4.65 22.00
CA ASP A 115 5.71 -5.86 21.55
C ASP A 115 5.16 -6.30 20.19
N VAL A 116 5.99 -6.21 19.15
CA VAL A 116 5.60 -6.61 17.79
C VAL A 116 5.09 -8.05 17.72
N ARG A 117 5.57 -8.95 18.58
CA ARG A 117 5.12 -10.34 18.58
C ARG A 117 3.63 -10.45 18.91
N GLU A 118 3.12 -9.65 19.86
CA GLU A 118 1.69 -9.61 20.19
C GLU A 118 0.87 -9.17 18.99
N LEU A 119 1.30 -8.10 18.31
CA LEU A 119 0.67 -7.63 17.08
C LEU A 119 0.65 -8.74 16.00
N LEU A 120 1.76 -9.46 15.83
CA LEU A 120 1.86 -10.53 14.85
C LEU A 120 0.95 -11.72 15.19
N TYR A 121 0.86 -12.12 16.47
CA TYR A 121 -0.09 -13.15 16.92
C TYR A 121 -1.54 -12.74 16.72
N ASP A 122 -1.89 -11.49 16.99
CA ASP A 122 -3.22 -10.97 16.75
C ASP A 122 -3.56 -10.94 15.24
N SER A 123 -2.58 -10.57 14.41
CA SER A 123 -2.75 -10.59 12.94
C SER A 123 -2.94 -12.01 12.40
N ILE A 124 -2.24 -13.01 12.97
CA ILE A 124 -2.45 -14.42 12.65
C ILE A 124 -3.88 -14.83 13.00
N ARG A 125 -4.33 -14.55 14.23
CA ARG A 125 -5.71 -14.88 14.67
C ARG A 125 -6.77 -14.28 13.76
N ALA A 126 -6.54 -13.08 13.24
CA ALA A 126 -7.47 -12.42 12.33
C ALA A 126 -7.64 -13.15 10.99
N VAL A 127 -6.61 -13.86 10.51
CA VAL A 127 -6.64 -14.58 9.22
C VAL A 127 -6.85 -16.10 9.37
N GLU A 128 -6.76 -16.65 10.58
CA GLU A 128 -7.00 -18.09 10.85
C GLU A 128 -8.32 -18.64 10.27
N PRO A 129 -9.46 -17.92 10.34
CA PRO A 129 -10.71 -18.40 9.75
C PRO A 129 -10.59 -18.63 8.24
N ALA A 130 -9.88 -17.75 7.53
CA ALA A 130 -9.63 -17.87 6.09
C ALA A 130 -8.61 -18.99 5.77
N ALA A 131 -7.68 -19.26 6.69
CA ALA A 131 -6.69 -20.34 6.57
C ALA A 131 -7.24 -21.73 6.89
N ALA A 132 -8.42 -21.82 7.52
CA ALA A 132 -9.05 -23.10 7.94
C ALA A 132 -9.30 -24.06 6.77
N GLY A 133 -9.22 -23.60 5.53
CA GLY A 133 -9.28 -24.41 4.31
C GLY A 133 -8.05 -25.30 4.03
N GLY A 134 -7.05 -25.36 4.94
CA GLY A 134 -5.89 -26.24 4.82
C GLY A 134 -4.53 -25.53 4.77
N ILE A 135 -4.47 -24.22 5.01
CA ILE A 135 -3.20 -23.47 5.05
C ILE A 135 -2.68 -23.45 6.49
N ALA A 136 -1.48 -23.99 6.71
CA ALA A 136 -0.79 -23.94 8.00
C ALA A 136 -0.03 -22.63 8.15
N ILE A 137 -0.36 -21.83 9.17
CA ILE A 137 0.41 -20.61 9.50
C ILE A 137 1.47 -21.00 10.53
N VAL A 138 2.74 -20.80 10.20
CA VAL A 138 3.90 -21.19 11.02
C VAL A 138 4.62 -19.94 11.51
N PRO A 139 4.39 -19.50 12.77
CA PRO A 139 5.15 -18.42 13.37
C PRO A 139 6.56 -18.89 13.79
N ASP A 140 7.55 -18.02 13.59
CA ASP A 140 8.93 -18.20 14.05
C ASP A 140 9.42 -16.85 14.62
N PHE A 141 9.18 -16.64 15.91
CA PHE A 141 9.47 -15.40 16.64
C PHE A 141 10.51 -15.64 17.73
N PRO A 142 11.29 -14.62 18.11
CA PRO A 142 12.18 -14.72 19.26
C PRO A 142 11.39 -14.92 20.57
N GLU A 143 12.03 -15.52 21.57
CA GLU A 143 11.41 -15.72 22.89
C GLU A 143 11.27 -14.39 23.66
N GLU A 144 12.24 -13.48 23.49
CA GLU A 144 12.26 -12.19 24.15
C GLU A 144 11.31 -11.17 23.45
N PRO A 145 10.71 -10.23 24.22
CA PRO A 145 9.90 -9.15 23.66
C PRO A 145 10.66 -8.30 22.63
N VAL A 146 9.98 -7.94 21.55
CA VAL A 146 10.51 -7.08 20.50
C VAL A 146 9.75 -5.76 20.52
N MET A 147 10.27 -4.79 21.27
CA MET A 147 9.62 -3.50 21.48
C MET A 147 9.88 -2.56 20.32
N VAL A 148 8.79 -1.94 19.80
CA VAL A 148 8.84 -0.89 18.79
C VAL A 148 7.85 0.21 19.12
N SER A 149 8.17 1.45 18.70
CA SER A 149 7.23 2.56 18.73
C SER A 149 6.47 2.60 17.40
N CYS A 150 5.20 2.21 17.43
CA CYS A 150 4.36 2.15 16.24
C CYS A 150 2.91 2.52 16.51
N ASP A 151 2.17 2.80 15.45
CA ASP A 151 0.72 2.86 15.46
C ASP A 151 0.18 1.43 15.29
N ASP A 152 -0.25 0.83 16.40
CA ASP A 152 -0.71 -0.56 16.47
C ASP A 152 -1.78 -0.87 15.41
N THR A 153 -2.82 -0.06 15.36
CA THR A 153 -3.96 -0.29 14.46
C THR A 153 -3.53 -0.33 13.00
N ARG A 154 -2.67 0.59 12.59
CA ARG A 154 -2.20 0.68 11.21
C ARG A 154 -1.20 -0.41 10.87
N LEU A 155 -0.23 -0.64 11.76
CA LEU A 155 0.77 -1.69 11.51
C LEU A 155 0.11 -3.07 11.47
N ARG A 156 -0.85 -3.35 12.36
CA ARG A 156 -1.67 -4.55 12.34
C ARG A 156 -2.41 -4.70 11.00
N ARG A 157 -3.04 -3.63 10.51
CA ARG A 157 -3.72 -3.63 9.21
C ARG A 157 -2.76 -3.98 8.06
N ALA A 158 -1.56 -3.39 8.05
CA ALA A 158 -0.54 -3.67 7.05
C ALA A 158 -0.11 -5.14 7.07
N VAL A 159 0.14 -5.70 8.25
CA VAL A 159 0.53 -7.12 8.41
C VAL A 159 -0.62 -8.05 8.03
N THR A 160 -1.84 -7.79 8.50
CA THR A 160 -3.03 -8.61 8.20
C THR A 160 -3.30 -8.65 6.69
N ASN A 161 -3.13 -7.51 5.99
CA ASN A 161 -3.30 -7.46 4.55
C ASN A 161 -2.30 -8.37 3.80
N ILE A 162 -1.03 -8.39 4.21
CA ILE A 162 -0.03 -9.30 3.62
C ILE A 162 -0.35 -10.76 3.98
N LEU A 163 -0.74 -11.03 5.22
CA LEU A 163 -1.12 -12.39 5.66
C LEU A 163 -2.34 -12.89 4.87
N SER A 164 -3.36 -12.06 4.66
CA SER A 164 -4.55 -12.41 3.86
C SER A 164 -4.18 -12.72 2.41
N ASN A 165 -3.25 -11.99 1.83
CA ASN A 165 -2.71 -12.30 0.51
C ASN A 165 -1.95 -13.64 0.55
N GLY A 166 -1.08 -13.86 1.54
CA GLY A 166 -0.36 -15.10 1.72
C GLY A 166 -1.29 -16.30 1.83
N VAL A 167 -2.34 -16.24 2.65
CA VAL A 167 -3.35 -17.30 2.78
C VAL A 167 -4.05 -17.60 1.45
N ARG A 168 -4.31 -16.56 0.63
CA ARG A 168 -4.98 -16.72 -0.67
C ARG A 168 -4.11 -17.44 -1.70
N TYR A 169 -2.81 -17.20 -1.70
CA TYR A 169 -1.90 -17.69 -2.73
C TYR A 169 -1.05 -18.89 -2.29
N ALA A 170 -1.00 -19.18 -0.99
CA ALA A 170 -0.32 -20.38 -0.49
C ALA A 170 -0.98 -21.67 -0.96
N HIS A 171 -0.18 -22.69 -1.19
CA HIS A 171 -0.66 -24.04 -1.46
C HIS A 171 -0.96 -24.81 -0.16
N SER A 172 -0.11 -24.69 0.85
CA SER A 172 -0.25 -25.42 2.11
C SER A 172 0.29 -24.68 3.34
N GLN A 173 1.24 -23.77 3.17
CA GLN A 173 1.94 -23.15 4.30
C GLN A 173 2.22 -21.65 4.10
N LEU A 174 2.02 -20.92 5.17
CA LEU A 174 2.43 -19.52 5.30
C LEU A 174 3.39 -19.39 6.49
N ARG A 175 4.63 -19.00 6.26
CA ARG A 175 5.65 -18.81 7.30
C ARG A 175 5.76 -17.34 7.65
N LEU A 176 5.65 -17.02 8.94
CA LEU A 176 5.80 -15.68 9.47
C LEU A 176 6.99 -15.63 10.42
N THR A 177 8.05 -14.92 10.06
CA THR A 177 9.24 -14.75 10.90
C THR A 177 9.37 -13.33 11.38
N CYS A 178 9.84 -13.18 12.62
CA CYS A 178 10.22 -11.90 13.21
C CYS A 178 11.66 -11.98 13.71
N ARG A 179 12.47 -11.00 13.36
CA ARG A 179 13.86 -10.89 13.83
C ARG A 179 14.12 -9.43 14.17
N ALA A 180 14.87 -9.20 15.25
CA ALA A 180 15.28 -7.87 15.67
C ALA A 180 16.80 -7.77 15.73
N ASP A 181 17.32 -6.66 15.25
CA ASP A 181 18.68 -6.23 15.49
C ASP A 181 18.68 -4.91 16.30
N LYS A 182 19.88 -4.29 16.48
CA LYS A 182 20.01 -3.04 17.25
C LYS A 182 19.30 -1.83 16.63
N ARG A 183 18.87 -1.90 15.38
CA ARG A 183 18.35 -0.76 14.62
C ARG A 183 16.96 -1.01 14.03
N HIS A 184 16.66 -2.27 13.65
CA HIS A 184 15.46 -2.62 12.93
C HIS A 184 14.83 -3.91 13.44
N VAL A 185 13.53 -3.96 13.34
CA VAL A 185 12.75 -5.20 13.37
C VAL A 185 12.41 -5.58 11.96
N THR A 186 12.70 -6.80 11.57
CA THR A 186 12.38 -7.37 10.27
C THR A 186 11.29 -8.42 10.43
N ILE A 187 10.16 -8.19 9.77
CA ILE A 187 9.03 -9.11 9.68
C ILE A 187 9.03 -9.67 8.27
N ARG A 188 9.05 -11.00 8.13
CA ARG A 188 9.04 -11.67 6.85
C ARG A 188 7.87 -12.65 6.78
N ILE A 189 7.07 -12.52 5.73
CA ILE A 189 5.92 -13.36 5.45
C ILE A 189 6.22 -14.06 4.12
N GLN A 190 6.21 -15.40 4.13
CA GLN A 190 6.54 -16.23 2.98
C GLN A 190 5.45 -17.29 2.80
N ASP A 191 4.88 -17.36 1.62
CA ASP A 191 4.00 -18.45 1.19
C ASP A 191 4.78 -19.54 0.44
N ASP A 192 4.10 -20.65 0.17
CA ASP A 192 4.59 -21.77 -0.65
C ASP A 192 3.83 -21.87 -1.98
N GLY A 193 3.26 -20.76 -2.46
CA GLY A 193 2.52 -20.68 -3.72
C GLY A 193 3.42 -20.55 -4.94
N ASP A 194 2.81 -20.19 -6.07
CA ASP A 194 3.50 -20.05 -7.36
C ASP A 194 4.46 -18.85 -7.44
N GLY A 195 4.47 -18.01 -6.40
CA GLY A 195 5.22 -16.75 -6.40
C GLY A 195 4.56 -15.65 -7.23
N ILE A 196 5.31 -14.57 -7.45
CA ILE A 196 4.87 -13.39 -8.20
C ILE A 196 5.56 -13.38 -9.55
N ALA A 197 4.80 -13.15 -10.63
CA ALA A 197 5.40 -13.04 -11.97
C ALA A 197 6.44 -11.90 -12.01
N ALA A 198 7.54 -12.11 -12.72
CA ALA A 198 8.64 -11.13 -12.76
C ALA A 198 8.20 -9.76 -13.30
N GLU A 199 7.22 -9.75 -14.18
CA GLU A 199 6.58 -8.56 -14.74
C GLU A 199 5.71 -7.81 -13.72
N ASP A 200 5.13 -8.53 -12.73
CA ASP A 200 4.25 -7.95 -11.71
C ASP A 200 5.04 -7.37 -10.53
N LEU A 201 6.20 -7.96 -10.18
CA LEU A 201 7.00 -7.58 -9.02
C LEU A 201 7.27 -6.06 -8.88
N PRO A 202 7.60 -5.32 -9.95
CA PRO A 202 7.80 -3.87 -9.85
C PRO A 202 6.54 -3.08 -9.51
N HIS A 203 5.36 -3.67 -9.76
CA HIS A 203 4.07 -2.99 -9.77
C HIS A 203 3.13 -3.38 -8.64
N ILE A 204 3.40 -4.47 -7.90
CA ILE A 204 2.47 -5.00 -6.87
C ILE A 204 2.12 -4.01 -5.76
N PHE A 205 2.93 -2.98 -5.56
CA PHE A 205 2.67 -1.89 -4.62
C PHE A 205 2.06 -0.65 -5.28
N ASP A 206 1.81 -0.67 -6.60
CA ASP A 206 1.14 0.43 -7.27
C ASP A 206 -0.36 0.37 -7.00
N ARG A 207 -0.99 1.54 -6.86
CA ARG A 207 -2.42 1.64 -6.57
C ARG A 207 -3.25 1.06 -7.70
N PHE A 208 -4.24 0.24 -7.36
CA PHE A 208 -5.11 -0.48 -8.29
C PHE A 208 -4.39 -1.47 -9.21
N TYR A 209 -3.14 -1.78 -8.91
CA TYR A 209 -2.49 -2.85 -9.62
C TYR A 209 -3.03 -4.20 -9.14
N MET A 210 -3.61 -4.95 -10.05
CA MET A 210 -4.12 -6.29 -9.81
C MET A 210 -3.37 -7.26 -10.71
N GLY A 211 -2.63 -8.19 -10.14
CA GLY A 211 -2.20 -9.38 -10.84
C GLY A 211 -3.41 -10.27 -11.20
N LYS A 212 -3.17 -11.42 -11.78
CA LYS A 212 -4.21 -12.33 -12.34
C LYS A 212 -5.36 -12.69 -11.37
N SER A 213 -5.24 -12.44 -10.06
CA SER A 213 -6.22 -12.83 -9.04
C SER A 213 -6.40 -11.80 -7.93
N GLY A 214 -6.06 -10.53 -8.13
CA GLY A 214 -6.17 -9.45 -7.13
C GLY A 214 -7.61 -9.11 -6.74
N LYS A 215 -7.86 -8.62 -5.50
CA LYS A 215 -9.20 -8.17 -5.04
C LYS A 215 -9.48 -6.71 -5.37
N SER A 216 -8.66 -5.78 -4.90
CA SER A 216 -8.88 -4.32 -5.03
C SER A 216 -7.67 -3.58 -5.60
N GLY A 217 -6.48 -4.18 -5.55
CA GLY A 217 -5.24 -3.53 -5.94
C GLY A 217 -4.83 -2.34 -5.05
N ILE A 218 -5.52 -2.12 -3.93
CA ILE A 218 -5.28 -1.00 -3.00
C ILE A 218 -4.51 -1.46 -1.76
N GLY A 219 -4.79 -2.65 -1.27
CA GLY A 219 -4.27 -3.13 0.01
C GLY A 219 -2.75 -3.11 0.12
N LEU A 220 -2.00 -3.62 -0.87
CA LEU A 220 -0.53 -3.59 -0.85
C LEU A 220 0.02 -2.16 -1.00
N ALA A 221 -0.63 -1.30 -1.78
CA ALA A 221 -0.28 0.11 -1.88
C ALA A 221 -0.45 0.81 -0.52
N LEU A 222 -1.59 0.60 0.15
CA LEU A 222 -1.84 1.12 1.50
C LEU A 222 -0.82 0.55 2.51
N THR A 223 -0.50 -0.74 2.41
CA THR A 223 0.54 -1.36 3.25
C THR A 223 1.87 -0.65 3.10
N ARG A 224 2.32 -0.37 1.87
CA ARG A 224 3.57 0.38 1.62
C ARG A 224 3.53 1.77 2.26
N GLU A 225 2.44 2.49 2.11
CA GLU A 225 2.29 3.82 2.70
C GLU A 225 2.32 3.78 4.24
N ILE A 226 1.63 2.82 4.86
CA ILE A 226 1.67 2.62 6.32
C ILE A 226 3.10 2.36 6.80
N ILE A 227 3.84 1.47 6.13
CA ILE A 227 5.21 1.16 6.50
C ILE A 227 6.13 2.39 6.31
N HIS A 228 5.96 3.17 5.26
CA HIS A 228 6.71 4.41 5.05
C HIS A 228 6.40 5.47 6.13
N LEU A 229 5.15 5.61 6.57
CA LEU A 229 4.79 6.47 7.70
C LEU A 229 5.55 6.08 8.98
N HIS A 230 5.79 4.78 9.21
CA HIS A 230 6.60 4.25 10.30
C HIS A 230 8.13 4.37 10.04
N LYS A 231 8.55 5.09 8.99
CA LYS A 231 9.96 5.22 8.55
C LYS A 231 10.60 3.87 8.23
N GLY A 232 9.77 2.88 7.94
CA GLY A 232 10.16 1.54 7.53
C GLY A 232 10.28 1.39 6.01
N THR A 233 10.64 0.19 5.61
CA THR A 233 10.67 -0.23 4.20
C THR A 233 9.94 -1.55 4.03
N ILE A 234 9.33 -1.74 2.87
CA ILE A 234 8.74 -3.01 2.47
C ILE A 234 9.27 -3.40 1.09
N ARG A 235 9.53 -4.67 0.91
CA ARG A 235 9.90 -5.26 -0.38
C ARG A 235 9.23 -6.61 -0.56
N ALA A 236 9.06 -7.00 -1.82
CA ALA A 236 8.59 -8.33 -2.17
C ALA A 236 9.51 -8.94 -3.22
N TYR A 237 9.68 -10.23 -3.16
CA TYR A 237 10.49 -11.03 -4.08
C TYR A 237 10.08 -12.50 -4.01
N ASN A 238 10.50 -13.28 -4.99
CA ASN A 238 10.30 -14.73 -4.93
C ASN A 238 11.42 -15.38 -4.12
N GLY A 239 11.04 -16.25 -3.18
CA GLY A 239 11.95 -17.09 -2.41
C GLY A 239 12.28 -18.40 -3.15
N ASP A 240 12.83 -19.35 -2.42
CA ASP A 240 13.03 -20.72 -2.92
C ASP A 240 11.69 -21.41 -3.20
N THR A 241 10.67 -21.03 -2.44
CA THR A 241 9.27 -21.43 -2.60
C THR A 241 8.39 -20.21 -2.41
N GLY A 242 7.49 -19.92 -3.37
CA GLY A 242 6.48 -18.89 -3.26
C GLY A 242 7.00 -17.45 -3.17
N ALA A 243 6.10 -16.56 -2.79
CA ALA A 243 6.40 -15.14 -2.62
C ALA A 243 6.86 -14.82 -1.19
N VAL A 244 7.71 -13.80 -1.07
CA VAL A 244 8.21 -13.28 0.19
C VAL A 244 7.93 -11.79 0.26
N PHE A 245 7.25 -11.39 1.32
CA PHE A 245 7.11 -9.99 1.72
C PHE A 245 7.97 -9.73 2.94
N GLU A 246 8.80 -8.71 2.89
CA GLU A 246 9.71 -8.36 3.96
C GLU A 246 9.52 -6.90 4.36
N ILE A 247 9.14 -6.69 5.61
CA ILE A 247 8.97 -5.38 6.25
C ILE A 247 10.16 -5.14 7.18
N SER A 248 10.74 -3.95 7.13
CA SER A 248 11.76 -3.51 8.09
C SER A 248 11.31 -2.19 8.73
N ILE A 249 11.20 -2.18 10.06
CA ILE A 249 10.78 -1.01 10.85
C ILE A 249 11.92 -0.65 11.81
N PRO A 250 12.27 0.65 11.97
CA PRO A 250 13.27 1.05 12.94
C PRO A 250 12.82 0.76 14.38
N VAL A 251 13.73 0.21 15.19
CA VAL A 251 13.53 0.05 16.63
C VAL A 251 13.54 1.43 17.29
N SER A 252 12.65 1.65 18.25
CA SER A 252 12.64 2.84 19.09
C SER A 252 13.95 2.92 19.88
N ARG A 253 14.53 4.10 19.94
CA ARG A 253 15.70 4.38 20.81
C ARG A 253 15.23 4.97 22.12
#